data_05a0d2d31545ef8fd0cf5dda0ef50007
#
_entry.id   05a0d2d31545ef8fd0cf5dda0ef50007
#
_cell.length_a   1.000
_cell.length_b   1.000
_cell.length_c   1.000
_cell.angle_alpha   90.00
_cell.angle_beta   90.00
_cell.angle_gamma   90.00
#
_symmetry.space_group_name_H-M   'P 1'
#
loop_
_entity.id
_entity.type
_entity.pdbx_description
1 polymer ?
#
loop_
_entity_poly.entity_id
_entity_poly.type
_entity_poly.pdbx_seq_one_letter_code
_entity_poly.pdbx_strand_id
1 'polypeptide(L)'
;MGIFEKEWTLNFTQCYPNGQLKYSELNNILQITASEHAENLGFGYKAMVNASQSWVLSRMLIEIDNLPRYTQNITVRTWIQDFTGSRSIRNFEVWLDDQVLVRASSLWVVFNIKTRRADIFALSTDHMEFFRDKTSTKNLVEKIDGNVDFQLLNNYKVKLSDLDIVYHANNVKYMEWCFDAMEPERILNGTIHNLEMNFLKELNYADEVTIMKSDNSVFSIQKDGRTHFLMRISE
;
A
#
# COMPACT_ATOMS: atom_id res chain seq x y z
N MET A 1 -7.84 -0.53 22.33
CA MET A 1 -6.63 0.06 21.71
C MET A 1 -7.07 0.78 20.45
N GLY A 2 -6.92 2.08 20.40
CA GLY A 2 -7.44 2.88 19.31
C GLY A 2 -6.40 3.25 18.28
N ILE A 3 -5.54 4.20 18.57
CA ILE A 3 -4.42 4.59 17.68
C ILE A 3 -3.18 3.80 18.10
N PHE A 4 -2.55 3.14 17.14
CA PHE A 4 -1.30 2.41 17.32
C PHE A 4 -0.14 3.25 16.79
N GLU A 5 0.95 3.31 17.55
CA GLU A 5 2.16 4.06 17.20
C GLU A 5 3.36 3.12 17.18
N LYS A 6 4.22 3.32 16.19
CA LYS A 6 5.49 2.61 16.06
C LYS A 6 6.61 3.54 15.62
N GLU A 7 7.72 3.46 16.31
CA GLU A 7 8.94 4.18 15.95
C GLU A 7 9.79 3.39 14.94
N TRP A 8 10.39 4.10 14.01
CA TRP A 8 11.27 3.56 12.97
C TRP A 8 12.50 4.43 12.85
N THR A 9 13.68 3.82 12.90
CA THR A 9 14.95 4.48 12.54
C THR A 9 15.28 4.10 11.11
N LEU A 10 15.39 5.09 10.22
CA LEU A 10 15.63 4.85 8.80
C LEU A 10 17.09 4.50 8.53
N ASN A 11 17.32 3.41 7.83
CA ASN A 11 18.64 2.93 7.46
C ASN A 11 18.94 3.19 5.96
N PHE A 12 20.22 3.04 5.58
CA PHE A 12 20.67 3.37 4.23
C PHE A 12 20.05 2.52 3.12
N THR A 13 19.64 1.28 3.39
CA THR A 13 19.04 0.41 2.36
C THR A 13 17.62 0.84 2.00
N GLN A 14 16.95 1.55 2.90
CA GLN A 14 15.59 2.06 2.72
C GLN A 14 15.55 3.40 1.98
N CYS A 15 16.72 4.00 1.70
CA CYS A 15 16.77 5.33 1.09
C CYS A 15 17.29 5.29 -0.35
N TYR A 16 16.88 6.29 -1.13
CA TYR A 16 17.44 6.59 -2.43
C TYR A 16 18.86 7.18 -2.29
N PRO A 17 19.66 7.29 -3.41
CA PRO A 17 20.97 7.91 -3.39
C PRO A 17 20.99 9.36 -2.87
N ASN A 18 19.89 10.10 -3.00
CA ASN A 18 19.73 11.45 -2.45
C ASN A 18 19.44 11.48 -0.94
N GLY A 19 19.40 10.32 -0.27
CA GLY A 19 19.13 10.15 1.15
C GLY A 19 17.66 10.20 1.56
N GLN A 20 16.71 10.38 0.64
CA GLN A 20 15.27 10.33 0.94
C GLN A 20 14.78 8.89 1.03
N LEU A 21 13.80 8.64 1.90
CA LEU A 21 13.12 7.35 2.01
C LEU A 21 12.51 6.96 0.65
N LYS A 22 12.72 5.72 0.22
CA LYS A 22 12.10 5.20 -1.00
C LYS A 22 10.58 5.15 -0.83
N TYR A 23 9.84 5.49 -1.87
CA TYR A 23 8.38 5.41 -1.86
C TYR A 23 7.88 3.99 -1.57
N SER A 24 8.58 2.96 -2.08
CA SER A 24 8.27 1.56 -1.79
C SER A 24 8.52 1.21 -0.33
N GLU A 25 9.61 1.70 0.27
CA GLU A 25 9.91 1.47 1.68
C GLU A 25 8.95 2.25 2.60
N LEU A 26 8.51 3.44 2.20
CA LEU A 26 7.43 4.14 2.89
C LEU A 26 6.17 3.27 2.93
N ASN A 27 5.73 2.75 1.79
CA ASN A 27 4.56 1.86 1.73
C ASN A 27 4.78 0.58 2.55
N ASN A 28 5.99 0.01 2.54
CA ASN A 28 6.35 -1.17 3.33
C ASN A 28 6.23 -0.90 4.84
N ILE A 29 6.78 0.22 5.32
CA ILE A 29 6.69 0.68 6.71
C ILE A 29 5.23 0.83 7.15
N LEU A 30 4.37 1.45 6.32
CA LEU A 30 2.95 1.62 6.62
C LEU A 30 2.25 0.26 6.74
N GLN A 31 2.49 -0.68 5.82
CA GLN A 31 1.87 -2.01 5.84
C GLN A 31 2.35 -2.86 7.02
N ILE A 32 3.64 -2.82 7.36
CA ILE A 32 4.17 -3.52 8.54
C ILE A 32 3.55 -2.97 9.83
N THR A 33 3.45 -1.64 9.96
CA THR A 33 2.81 -1.02 11.13
C THR A 33 1.33 -1.41 11.25
N ALA A 34 0.61 -1.47 10.11
CA ALA A 34 -0.77 -1.96 10.07
C ALA A 34 -0.90 -3.43 10.49
N SER A 35 0.03 -4.27 10.04
CA SER A 35 0.08 -5.69 10.37
C SER A 35 0.29 -5.92 11.86
N GLU A 36 1.24 -5.20 12.48
CA GLU A 36 1.47 -5.29 13.93
C GLU A 36 0.26 -4.81 14.74
N HIS A 37 -0.39 -3.72 14.31
CA HIS A 37 -1.64 -3.29 14.94
C HIS A 37 -2.73 -4.36 14.82
N ALA A 38 -2.87 -5.00 13.67
CA ALA A 38 -3.82 -6.09 13.46
C ALA A 38 -3.52 -7.31 14.36
N GLU A 39 -2.24 -7.69 14.53
CA GLU A 39 -1.84 -8.74 15.48
C GLU A 39 -2.23 -8.39 16.92
N ASN A 40 -1.97 -7.15 17.35
CA ASN A 40 -2.32 -6.67 18.70
C ASN A 40 -3.83 -6.64 18.94
N LEU A 41 -4.62 -6.44 17.88
CA LEU A 41 -6.09 -6.48 17.93
C LEU A 41 -6.67 -7.90 17.73
N GLY A 42 -5.84 -8.93 17.62
CA GLY A 42 -6.26 -10.33 17.53
C GLY A 42 -6.82 -10.75 16.17
N PHE A 43 -6.60 -9.96 15.10
CA PHE A 43 -6.97 -10.30 13.73
C PHE A 43 -5.81 -10.24 12.72
N GLY A 44 -4.61 -10.51 13.21
CA GLY A 44 -3.43 -10.67 12.37
C GLY A 44 -3.48 -11.98 11.55
N TYR A 45 -2.37 -12.25 10.86
CA TYR A 45 -2.30 -13.30 9.85
C TYR A 45 -2.81 -14.67 10.34
N LYS A 46 -2.31 -15.16 11.50
CA LYS A 46 -2.68 -16.47 12.02
C LYS A 46 -4.16 -16.59 12.39
N ALA A 47 -4.72 -15.56 13.02
CA ALA A 47 -6.12 -15.53 13.40
C ALA A 47 -7.03 -15.54 12.17
N MET A 48 -6.70 -14.75 11.15
CA MET A 48 -7.43 -14.70 9.89
C MET A 48 -7.38 -16.05 9.15
N VAL A 49 -6.21 -16.69 9.05
CA VAL A 49 -6.06 -18.00 8.41
C VAL A 49 -6.89 -19.06 9.14
N ASN A 50 -6.89 -19.06 10.48
CA ASN A 50 -7.72 -19.98 11.28
C ASN A 50 -9.23 -19.78 11.00
N ALA A 51 -9.64 -18.56 10.73
CA ALA A 51 -11.01 -18.23 10.30
C ALA A 51 -11.26 -18.50 8.79
N SER A 52 -10.30 -19.10 8.08
CA SER A 52 -10.32 -19.26 6.61
C SER A 52 -10.45 -17.94 5.86
N GLN A 53 -9.92 -16.86 6.41
CA GLN A 53 -9.95 -15.51 5.86
C GLN A 53 -8.54 -14.93 5.71
N SER A 54 -8.42 -13.88 4.92
CA SER A 54 -7.22 -13.05 4.79
C SER A 54 -7.60 -11.59 4.53
N TRP A 55 -6.67 -10.68 4.82
CA TRP A 55 -6.78 -9.29 4.40
C TRP A 55 -6.20 -9.11 3.00
N VAL A 56 -6.93 -8.41 2.15
CA VAL A 56 -6.48 -7.98 0.82
C VAL A 56 -6.53 -6.47 0.76
N LEU A 57 -5.38 -5.84 0.50
CA LEU A 57 -5.30 -4.42 0.19
C LEU A 57 -5.95 -4.19 -1.17
N SER A 58 -7.01 -3.40 -1.20
CA SER A 58 -7.74 -3.07 -2.44
C SER A 58 -7.31 -1.75 -3.02
N ARG A 59 -7.14 -0.73 -2.16
CA ARG A 59 -6.74 0.62 -2.57
C ARG A 59 -5.90 1.29 -1.51
N MET A 60 -5.04 2.20 -1.94
CA MET A 60 -4.27 3.05 -1.05
C MET A 60 -4.04 4.42 -1.68
N LEU A 61 -4.14 5.44 -0.87
CA LEU A 61 -3.76 6.82 -1.17
C LEU A 61 -2.67 7.22 -0.18
N ILE A 62 -1.59 7.79 -0.68
CA ILE A 62 -0.50 8.36 0.11
C ILE A 62 -0.31 9.82 -0.33
N GLU A 63 -0.48 10.76 0.59
CA GLU A 63 -0.22 12.18 0.42
C GLU A 63 1.09 12.52 1.12
N ILE A 64 2.04 13.13 0.41
CA ILE A 64 3.42 13.35 0.85
C ILE A 64 3.70 14.84 0.84
N ASP A 65 3.87 15.42 2.02
CA ASP A 65 4.36 16.79 2.15
C ASP A 65 5.90 16.80 2.01
N ASN A 66 6.58 15.84 2.67
CA ASN A 66 8.02 15.60 2.54
C ASN A 66 8.35 14.14 2.80
N LEU A 67 9.38 13.62 2.12
CA LEU A 67 9.93 12.29 2.47
C LEU A 67 10.93 12.41 3.61
N PRO A 68 10.83 11.57 4.65
CA PRO A 68 11.87 11.47 5.67
C PRO A 68 13.19 10.99 5.07
N ARG A 69 14.29 11.20 5.78
CA ARG A 69 15.65 10.96 5.29
C ARG A 69 16.40 9.93 6.13
N TYR A 70 17.47 9.41 5.55
CA TYR A 70 18.42 8.52 6.22
C TYR A 70 18.82 9.05 7.61
N THR A 71 18.89 8.15 8.59
CA THR A 71 19.15 8.38 10.02
C THR A 71 18.04 9.03 10.83
N GLN A 72 16.98 9.55 10.20
CA GLN A 72 15.88 10.12 10.97
C GLN A 72 15.07 9.03 11.68
N ASN A 73 14.61 9.38 12.89
CA ASN A 73 13.63 8.61 13.63
C ASN A 73 12.24 9.16 13.33
N ILE A 74 11.37 8.31 12.83
CA ILE A 74 9.99 8.67 12.50
C ILE A 74 9.02 7.87 13.37
N THR A 75 7.89 8.45 13.68
CA THR A 75 6.77 7.76 14.33
C THR A 75 5.65 7.55 13.32
N VAL A 76 5.24 6.31 13.13
CA VAL A 76 4.07 5.97 12.31
C VAL A 76 2.89 5.72 13.21
N ARG A 77 1.82 6.49 13.03
CA ARG A 77 0.52 6.32 13.67
C ARG A 77 -0.44 5.65 12.72
N THR A 78 -1.22 4.69 13.21
CA THR A 78 -2.29 4.05 12.42
C THR A 78 -3.52 3.78 13.26
N TRP A 79 -4.69 3.90 12.64
CA TRP A 79 -5.97 3.59 13.24
C TRP A 79 -6.98 3.06 12.21
N ILE A 80 -7.97 2.35 12.71
CA ILE A 80 -9.10 1.91 11.90
C ILE A 80 -10.16 3.01 11.95
N GLN A 81 -10.49 3.58 10.79
CA GLN A 81 -11.53 4.59 10.70
C GLN A 81 -12.91 3.94 10.75
N ASP A 82 -13.11 2.95 9.87
CA ASP A 82 -14.39 2.25 9.77
C ASP A 82 -14.21 0.79 9.39
N PHE A 83 -15.20 0.01 9.79
CA PHE A 83 -15.27 -1.41 9.46
C PHE A 83 -16.73 -1.77 9.16
N THR A 84 -17.03 -2.09 7.92
CA THR A 84 -18.41 -2.37 7.48
C THR A 84 -18.45 -3.62 6.61
N GLY A 85 -19.07 -4.68 7.11
CA GLY A 85 -19.24 -5.95 6.42
C GLY A 85 -17.90 -6.63 6.10
N SER A 86 -17.45 -6.55 4.86
CA SER A 86 -16.17 -7.10 4.40
C SER A 86 -15.07 -6.05 4.23
N ARG A 87 -15.30 -4.79 4.55
CA ARG A 87 -14.41 -3.67 4.22
C ARG A 87 -13.95 -2.94 5.46
N SER A 88 -12.67 -2.56 5.48
CA SER A 88 -12.08 -1.73 6.51
C SER A 88 -11.32 -0.57 5.88
N ILE A 89 -11.52 0.63 6.42
CA ILE A 89 -10.73 1.83 6.10
C ILE A 89 -9.74 2.05 7.22
N ARG A 90 -8.47 2.13 6.86
CA ARG A 90 -7.36 2.37 7.79
C ARG A 90 -6.59 3.61 7.36
N ASN A 91 -6.26 4.44 8.33
CA ASN A 91 -5.48 5.65 8.14
C ASN A 91 -4.08 5.54 8.76
N PHE A 92 -3.17 6.39 8.24
CA PHE A 92 -1.80 6.48 8.72
C PHE A 92 -1.32 7.92 8.70
N GLU A 93 -0.44 8.24 9.64
CA GLU A 93 0.37 9.45 9.64
C GLU A 93 1.82 9.08 9.92
N VAL A 94 2.75 9.69 9.18
CA VAL A 94 4.19 9.60 9.45
C VAL A 94 4.65 10.92 10.01
N TRP A 95 5.16 10.87 11.23
CA TRP A 95 5.61 12.01 12.00
C TRP A 95 7.13 12.05 12.08
N LEU A 96 7.69 13.23 11.95
CA LEU A 96 9.07 13.56 12.34
C LEU A 96 8.96 14.66 13.39
N ASP A 97 9.39 14.36 14.61
CA ASP A 97 9.16 15.22 15.78
C ASP A 97 7.65 15.59 15.89
N ASP A 98 7.32 16.88 15.86
CA ASP A 98 5.94 17.38 15.95
C ASP A 98 5.29 17.66 14.57
N GLN A 99 5.91 17.26 13.47
CA GLN A 99 5.45 17.52 12.11
C GLN A 99 4.96 16.24 11.40
N VAL A 100 3.77 16.29 10.80
CA VAL A 100 3.31 15.23 9.89
C VAL A 100 3.95 15.44 8.52
N LEU A 101 4.72 14.45 8.07
CA LEU A 101 5.37 14.46 6.75
C LEU A 101 4.56 13.72 5.69
N VAL A 102 3.83 12.68 6.08
CA VAL A 102 3.05 11.83 5.17
C VAL A 102 1.74 11.46 5.82
N ARG A 103 0.69 11.47 5.00
CA ARG A 103 -0.66 10.97 5.34
C ARG A 103 -1.03 9.85 4.39
N ALA A 104 -1.72 8.84 4.88
CA ALA A 104 -2.22 7.80 4.01
C ALA A 104 -3.56 7.25 4.48
N SER A 105 -4.33 6.77 3.52
CA SER A 105 -5.58 6.04 3.72
C SER A 105 -5.60 4.79 2.87
N SER A 106 -6.13 3.69 3.39
CA SER A 106 -6.19 2.42 2.69
C SER A 106 -7.53 1.73 2.88
N LEU A 107 -8.00 1.06 1.82
CA LEU A 107 -9.19 0.21 1.82
C LEU A 107 -8.75 -1.25 1.78
N TRP A 108 -9.11 -1.99 2.82
CA TRP A 108 -8.86 -3.42 2.95
C TRP A 108 -10.16 -4.19 2.79
N VAL A 109 -10.06 -5.39 2.26
CA VAL A 109 -11.19 -6.31 2.08
C VAL A 109 -10.89 -7.63 2.76
N VAL A 110 -11.83 -8.13 3.56
CA VAL A 110 -11.82 -9.49 4.07
C VAL A 110 -12.12 -10.45 2.93
N PHE A 111 -11.26 -11.41 2.75
CA PHE A 111 -11.32 -12.37 1.65
C PHE A 111 -11.32 -13.80 2.18
N ASN A 112 -12.28 -14.61 1.74
CA ASN A 112 -12.33 -16.02 2.09
C ASN A 112 -11.33 -16.81 1.23
N ILE A 113 -10.34 -17.44 1.84
CA ILE A 113 -9.26 -18.15 1.15
C ILE A 113 -9.72 -19.41 0.41
N LYS A 114 -10.86 -20.00 0.81
CA LYS A 114 -11.42 -21.21 0.18
C LYS A 114 -12.31 -20.89 -1.01
N THR A 115 -13.21 -19.90 -0.84
CA THR A 115 -14.17 -19.52 -1.89
C THR A 115 -13.60 -18.50 -2.87
N ARG A 116 -12.47 -17.87 -2.54
CA ARG A 116 -11.81 -16.83 -3.33
C ARG A 116 -12.70 -15.61 -3.60
N ARG A 117 -13.49 -15.20 -2.59
CA ARG A 117 -14.43 -14.06 -2.67
C ARG A 117 -14.37 -13.21 -1.41
N ALA A 118 -14.84 -11.96 -1.52
CA ALA A 118 -15.05 -11.12 -0.34
C ALA A 118 -16.01 -11.81 0.63
N ASP A 119 -15.76 -11.67 1.93
CA ASP A 119 -16.47 -12.37 2.99
C ASP A 119 -16.75 -11.42 4.15
N ILE A 120 -17.78 -11.73 4.93
CA ILE A 120 -18.05 -11.02 6.18
C ILE A 120 -16.99 -11.42 7.20
N PHE A 121 -16.45 -10.45 7.90
CA PHE A 121 -15.44 -10.69 8.93
C PHE A 121 -15.94 -11.63 10.04
N ALA A 122 -15.21 -12.70 10.28
CA ALA A 122 -15.65 -13.78 11.17
C ALA A 122 -15.24 -13.61 12.63
N LEU A 123 -14.30 -12.68 12.94
CA LEU A 123 -13.80 -12.46 14.30
C LEU A 123 -14.58 -11.31 14.97
N SER A 124 -14.60 -11.30 16.34
CA SER A 124 -15.25 -10.20 17.08
C SER A 124 -14.53 -8.87 16.88
N THR A 125 -15.31 -7.80 16.78
CA THR A 125 -14.86 -6.42 16.72
C THR A 125 -15.21 -5.62 17.98
N ASP A 126 -15.80 -6.24 19.01
CA ASP A 126 -16.34 -5.55 20.19
C ASP A 126 -15.28 -4.78 21.00
N HIS A 127 -14.03 -5.24 20.91
CA HIS A 127 -12.89 -4.62 21.61
C HIS A 127 -12.15 -3.58 20.76
N MET A 128 -12.59 -3.37 19.52
CA MET A 128 -11.97 -2.41 18.60
C MET A 128 -12.56 -1.02 18.78
N GLU A 129 -11.71 -0.02 18.66
CA GLU A 129 -12.11 1.39 18.62
C GLU A 129 -12.06 1.88 17.18
N PHE A 130 -13.15 2.51 16.73
CA PHE A 130 -13.29 3.07 15.38
C PHE A 130 -13.33 4.58 15.43
N PHE A 131 -12.54 5.23 14.57
CA PHE A 131 -12.42 6.69 14.51
C PHE A 131 -13.12 7.23 13.27
N ARG A 132 -14.44 7.10 13.21
CA ARG A 132 -15.24 7.37 11.98
C ARG A 132 -15.10 8.79 11.46
N ASP A 133 -14.90 9.74 12.33
CA ASP A 133 -14.78 11.17 11.98
C ASP A 133 -13.32 11.64 11.81
N LYS A 134 -12.34 10.71 11.94
CA LYS A 134 -10.91 11.03 11.82
C LYS A 134 -10.33 10.42 10.55
N THR A 135 -10.15 11.25 9.52
CA THR A 135 -9.40 10.92 8.30
C THR A 135 -7.99 11.46 8.40
N SER A 136 -7.03 10.81 7.76
CA SER A 136 -5.66 11.32 7.63
C SER A 136 -5.50 12.13 6.35
N THR A 137 -5.92 11.58 5.22
CA THR A 137 -5.78 12.19 3.90
C THR A 137 -6.84 13.27 3.65
N LYS A 138 -6.49 14.28 2.85
CA LYS A 138 -7.43 15.33 2.40
C LYS A 138 -8.42 14.77 1.38
N ASN A 139 -7.95 13.83 0.54
CA ASN A 139 -8.76 13.19 -0.48
C ASN A 139 -9.22 11.81 -0.01
N LEU A 140 -10.31 11.32 -0.61
CA LEU A 140 -10.81 9.97 -0.35
C LEU A 140 -10.03 8.94 -1.17
N VAL A 141 -10.00 7.70 -0.68
CA VAL A 141 -9.42 6.57 -1.40
C VAL A 141 -10.40 6.11 -2.48
N GLU A 142 -10.19 6.54 -3.71
CA GLU A 142 -11.10 6.31 -4.83
C GLU A 142 -10.58 5.23 -5.81
N LYS A 143 -11.44 4.86 -6.74
CA LYS A 143 -11.09 3.98 -7.84
C LYS A 143 -10.42 4.82 -8.94
N ILE A 144 -9.22 4.41 -9.36
CA ILE A 144 -8.55 4.99 -10.52
C ILE A 144 -9.29 4.55 -11.78
N ASP A 145 -9.61 5.51 -12.65
CA ASP A 145 -10.11 5.18 -13.99
C ASP A 145 -8.96 4.61 -14.82
N GLY A 146 -9.10 3.35 -15.21
CA GLY A 146 -8.16 2.65 -16.09
C GLY A 146 -8.59 2.62 -17.55
N ASN A 147 -9.67 3.32 -17.92
CA ASN A 147 -10.14 3.39 -19.30
C ASN A 147 -9.45 4.55 -20.06
N VAL A 148 -8.14 4.46 -20.17
CA VAL A 148 -7.27 5.43 -20.83
C VAL A 148 -6.31 4.71 -21.75
N ASP A 149 -5.76 5.42 -22.72
CA ASP A 149 -4.73 4.89 -23.61
C ASP A 149 -3.41 4.70 -22.88
N PHE A 150 -2.83 3.52 -22.98
CA PHE A 150 -1.57 3.16 -22.35
C PHE A 150 -0.49 2.86 -23.39
N GLN A 151 0.71 3.33 -23.13
CA GLN A 151 1.92 3.00 -23.86
C GLN A 151 2.75 2.00 -23.07
N LEU A 152 3.35 1.02 -23.73
CA LEU A 152 4.24 0.05 -23.11
C LEU A 152 5.52 0.76 -22.65
N LEU A 153 5.87 0.61 -21.37
CA LEU A 153 7.15 1.05 -20.82
C LEU A 153 8.16 -0.10 -20.74
N ASN A 154 7.73 -1.23 -20.17
CA ASN A 154 8.63 -2.35 -19.87
C ASN A 154 7.86 -3.66 -19.77
N ASN A 155 8.58 -4.78 -19.89
CA ASN A 155 8.12 -6.11 -19.57
C ASN A 155 8.84 -6.61 -18.32
N TYR A 156 8.14 -7.32 -17.47
CA TYR A 156 8.71 -7.88 -16.26
C TYR A 156 8.24 -9.31 -16.04
N LYS A 157 9.11 -10.15 -15.49
CA LYS A 157 8.78 -11.50 -15.04
C LYS A 157 8.91 -11.57 -13.53
N VAL A 158 7.82 -11.91 -12.84
CA VAL A 158 7.76 -12.00 -11.37
C VAL A 158 8.79 -13.01 -10.87
N LYS A 159 9.65 -12.56 -9.94
CA LYS A 159 10.77 -13.32 -9.38
C LYS A 159 10.43 -13.84 -7.97
N LEU A 160 11.23 -14.77 -7.48
CA LEU A 160 11.10 -15.28 -6.10
C LEU A 160 11.24 -14.16 -5.06
N SER A 161 12.12 -13.18 -5.29
CA SER A 161 12.33 -12.03 -4.39
C SER A 161 11.16 -11.04 -4.35
N ASP A 162 10.19 -11.18 -5.24
CA ASP A 162 9.00 -10.35 -5.26
C ASP A 162 7.87 -10.91 -4.39
N LEU A 163 7.97 -12.19 -3.99
CA LEU A 163 6.89 -12.89 -3.31
C LEU A 163 6.88 -12.62 -1.81
N ASP A 164 5.67 -12.58 -1.27
CA ASP A 164 5.41 -12.62 0.18
C ASP A 164 5.21 -14.06 0.71
N ILE A 165 4.85 -14.17 1.99
CA ILE A 165 4.66 -15.46 2.67
C ILE A 165 3.46 -16.28 2.16
N VAL A 166 2.58 -15.69 1.38
CA VAL A 166 1.43 -16.38 0.76
C VAL A 166 1.67 -16.72 -0.72
N TYR A 167 2.92 -16.60 -1.18
CA TYR A 167 3.37 -16.89 -2.54
C TYR A 167 2.77 -15.98 -3.63
N HIS A 168 2.30 -14.81 -3.26
CA HIS A 168 1.89 -13.77 -4.22
C HIS A 168 2.94 -12.65 -4.27
N ALA A 169 2.97 -11.91 -5.37
CA ALA A 169 3.77 -10.70 -5.44
C ALA A 169 3.34 -9.72 -4.34
N ASN A 170 4.29 -9.29 -3.51
CA ASN A 170 4.04 -8.35 -2.44
C ASN A 170 3.50 -7.03 -3.02
N ASN A 171 2.51 -6.42 -2.37
CA ASN A 171 1.86 -5.18 -2.81
C ASN A 171 2.87 -4.06 -3.12
N VAL A 172 3.97 -3.98 -2.37
CA VAL A 172 5.02 -2.97 -2.58
C VAL A 172 5.73 -3.13 -3.91
N LYS A 173 5.86 -4.37 -4.43
CA LYS A 173 6.56 -4.67 -5.67
C LYS A 173 5.90 -4.08 -6.90
N TYR A 174 4.58 -4.02 -6.94
CA TYR A 174 3.86 -3.41 -8.06
C TYR A 174 4.27 -1.94 -8.25
N MET A 175 4.42 -1.22 -7.15
CA MET A 175 4.89 0.18 -7.18
C MET A 175 6.37 0.27 -7.58
N GLU A 176 7.23 -0.61 -7.05
CA GLU A 176 8.65 -0.66 -7.42
C GLU A 176 8.82 -0.85 -8.93
N TRP A 177 8.13 -1.81 -9.53
CA TRP A 177 8.23 -2.04 -10.97
C TRP A 177 7.79 -0.83 -11.81
N CYS A 178 6.79 -0.08 -11.34
CA CYS A 178 6.38 1.15 -12.01
C CYS A 178 7.45 2.23 -11.90
N PHE A 179 8.07 2.41 -10.72
CA PHE A 179 9.14 3.38 -10.53
C PHE A 179 10.42 3.00 -11.27
N ASP A 180 10.79 1.72 -11.29
CA ASP A 180 11.97 1.22 -12.02
C ASP A 180 11.84 1.40 -13.56
N ALA A 181 10.61 1.59 -14.04
CA ALA A 181 10.35 1.92 -15.45
C ALA A 181 10.32 3.43 -15.75
N MET A 182 10.61 4.29 -14.75
CA MET A 182 10.68 5.76 -14.88
C MET A 182 12.13 6.23 -14.93
N GLU A 183 12.31 7.45 -15.46
CA GLU A 183 13.61 8.13 -15.38
C GLU A 183 13.97 8.45 -13.92
N PRO A 184 15.18 8.09 -13.45
CA PRO A 184 15.58 8.25 -12.05
C PRO A 184 15.48 9.69 -11.55
N GLU A 185 15.80 10.68 -12.39
CA GLU A 185 15.74 12.09 -12.04
C GLU A 185 14.35 12.50 -11.58
N ARG A 186 13.31 11.96 -12.20
CA ARG A 186 11.92 12.26 -11.85
C ARG A 186 11.55 11.76 -10.46
N ILE A 187 12.12 10.62 -10.05
CA ILE A 187 11.96 10.04 -8.71
C ILE A 187 12.75 10.85 -7.68
N LEU A 188 14.00 11.18 -8.02
CA LEU A 188 14.95 11.80 -7.08
C LEU A 188 14.70 13.30 -6.84
N ASN A 189 13.97 13.98 -7.73
CA ASN A 189 13.59 15.37 -7.55
C ASN A 189 12.58 15.61 -6.40
N GLY A 190 11.91 14.55 -5.93
CA GLY A 190 10.99 14.62 -4.78
C GLY A 190 9.71 15.42 -5.06
N THR A 191 9.29 15.49 -6.32
CA THR A 191 8.09 16.23 -6.74
C THR A 191 6.80 15.42 -6.68
N ILE A 192 6.89 14.15 -6.30
CA ILE A 192 5.70 13.28 -6.19
C ILE A 192 5.04 13.55 -4.84
N HIS A 193 3.87 14.17 -4.88
CA HIS A 193 3.09 14.51 -3.70
C HIS A 193 1.93 13.57 -3.43
N ASN A 194 1.41 12.88 -4.45
CA ASN A 194 0.33 11.91 -4.27
C ASN A 194 0.61 10.61 -5.02
N LEU A 195 0.32 9.51 -4.34
CA LEU A 195 0.35 8.15 -4.88
C LEU A 195 -1.00 7.48 -4.60
N GLU A 196 -1.76 7.24 -5.65
CA GLU A 196 -3.00 6.47 -5.58
C GLU A 196 -2.75 5.09 -6.18
N MET A 197 -3.17 4.03 -5.50
CA MET A 197 -2.95 2.65 -5.93
C MET A 197 -4.24 1.84 -5.84
N ASN A 198 -4.52 1.06 -6.88
CA ASN A 198 -5.60 0.08 -6.89
C ASN A 198 -5.03 -1.32 -7.21
N PHE A 199 -5.19 -2.24 -6.27
CA PHE A 199 -4.80 -3.63 -6.37
C PHE A 199 -6.01 -4.44 -6.83
N LEU A 200 -6.00 -4.94 -8.05
CA LEU A 200 -7.15 -5.56 -8.69
C LEU A 200 -7.06 -7.09 -8.71
N LYS A 201 -5.86 -7.62 -8.91
CA LYS A 201 -5.58 -9.06 -8.94
C LYS A 201 -4.16 -9.34 -8.48
N GLU A 202 -3.99 -10.47 -7.82
CA GLU A 202 -2.67 -10.98 -7.43
C GLU A 202 -1.88 -11.48 -8.64
N LEU A 203 -0.55 -11.43 -8.49
CA LEU A 203 0.42 -12.01 -9.41
C LEU A 203 1.22 -13.09 -8.68
N ASN A 204 1.63 -14.12 -9.42
CA ASN A 204 2.34 -15.28 -8.89
C ASN A 204 3.75 -15.36 -9.46
N TYR A 205 4.56 -16.26 -8.91
CA TYR A 205 5.89 -16.57 -9.42
C TYR A 205 5.86 -16.90 -10.92
N ALA A 206 6.83 -16.35 -11.64
CA ALA A 206 7.02 -16.51 -13.08
C ALA A 206 5.91 -15.93 -13.98
N ASP A 207 4.94 -15.21 -13.44
CA ASP A 207 4.00 -14.44 -14.25
C ASP A 207 4.77 -13.40 -15.08
N GLU A 208 4.43 -13.32 -16.36
CA GLU A 208 4.95 -12.31 -17.28
C GLU A 208 3.94 -11.18 -17.37
N VAL A 209 4.39 -9.96 -17.12
CA VAL A 209 3.56 -8.77 -17.07
C VAL A 209 4.12 -7.66 -17.94
N THR A 210 3.23 -6.79 -18.41
CA THR A 210 3.57 -5.54 -19.08
C THR A 210 3.34 -4.38 -18.13
N ILE A 211 4.32 -3.48 -18.03
CA ILE A 211 4.23 -2.21 -17.30
C ILE A 211 3.94 -1.14 -18.33
N MET A 212 2.83 -0.46 -18.17
CA MET A 212 2.32 0.51 -19.11
C MET A 212 2.06 1.85 -18.43
N LYS A 213 2.08 2.94 -19.16
CA LYS A 213 1.82 4.30 -18.66
C LYS A 213 0.96 5.08 -19.63
N SER A 214 0.02 5.85 -19.09
CA SER A 214 -0.75 6.86 -19.85
C SER A 214 -0.09 8.23 -19.78
N ASP A 215 -0.49 9.14 -20.67
CA ASP A 215 -0.05 10.54 -20.65
C ASP A 215 -0.46 11.27 -19.36
N ASN A 216 -1.54 10.82 -18.71
CA ASN A 216 -2.05 11.37 -17.44
C ASN A 216 -1.36 10.79 -16.18
N SER A 217 -0.13 10.28 -16.30
CA SER A 217 0.64 9.70 -15.18
C SER A 217 -0.06 8.55 -14.45
N VAL A 218 -0.92 7.79 -15.15
CA VAL A 218 -1.48 6.53 -14.66
C VAL A 218 -0.63 5.38 -15.19
N PHE A 219 -0.19 4.52 -14.28
CA PHE A 219 0.51 3.27 -14.58
C PHE A 219 -0.47 2.10 -14.51
N SER A 220 -0.28 1.12 -15.37
CA SER A 220 -1.02 -0.13 -15.39
C SER A 220 -0.05 -1.30 -15.47
N ILE A 221 -0.22 -2.29 -14.58
CA ILE A 221 0.45 -3.58 -14.71
C ILE A 221 -0.57 -4.58 -15.23
N GLN A 222 -0.27 -5.18 -16.37
CA GLN A 222 -1.19 -6.08 -17.07
C GLN A 222 -0.55 -7.45 -17.29
N LYS A 223 -1.40 -8.49 -17.20
CA LYS A 223 -1.10 -9.86 -17.57
C LYS A 223 -2.21 -10.40 -18.47
N ASP A 224 -1.88 -10.99 -19.61
CA ASP A 224 -2.84 -11.56 -20.56
C ASP A 224 -3.97 -10.58 -20.95
N GLY A 225 -3.61 -9.30 -21.18
CA GLY A 225 -4.56 -8.22 -21.51
C GLY A 225 -5.50 -7.80 -20.37
N ARG A 226 -5.26 -8.25 -19.14
CA ARG A 226 -6.05 -7.89 -17.96
C ARG A 226 -5.24 -7.04 -17.00
N THR A 227 -5.83 -5.96 -16.49
CA THR A 227 -5.22 -5.11 -15.49
C THR A 227 -5.19 -5.79 -14.12
N HIS A 228 -4.02 -5.85 -13.51
CA HIS A 228 -3.76 -6.37 -12.17
C HIS A 228 -3.55 -5.26 -11.14
N PHE A 229 -2.98 -4.14 -11.57
CA PHE A 229 -2.67 -3.01 -10.73
C PHE A 229 -2.79 -1.70 -11.51
N LEU A 230 -3.25 -0.65 -10.84
CA LEU A 230 -3.21 0.73 -11.33
C LEU A 230 -2.55 1.61 -10.28
N MET A 231 -1.71 2.54 -10.72
CA MET A 231 -1.13 3.58 -9.88
C MET A 231 -1.22 4.93 -10.59
N ARG A 232 -1.71 5.95 -9.89
CA ARG A 232 -1.65 7.36 -10.35
C ARG A 232 -0.63 8.10 -9.52
N ILE A 233 0.19 8.89 -10.20
CA ILE A 233 1.17 9.79 -9.58
C ILE A 233 0.73 11.22 -9.87
N SER A 234 0.74 12.08 -8.84
CA SER A 234 0.54 13.53 -8.98
C SER A 234 1.71 14.28 -8.34
N GLU A 235 2.17 15.30 -9.06
CA GLU A 235 3.26 16.22 -8.68
C GLU A 235 2.69 17.52 -8.12
#